data_0276999702eda7720208edf904b04bc3
#
_entry.id   0276999702eda7720208edf904b04bc3
#
_cell.length_a   1.000
_cell.length_b   1.000
_cell.length_c   1.000
_cell.angle_alpha   90.00
_cell.angle_beta   90.00
_cell.angle_gamma   90.00
#
_symmetry.space_group_name_H-M   'P 1'
#
loop_
_entity.id
_entity.type
_entity.pdbx_description
1 polymer ?
#
loop_
_entity_poly.entity_id
_entity_poly.type
_entity_poly.pdbx_seq_one_letter_code
_entity_poly.pdbx_strand_id
1 'polypeptide(L)'
;MAFEPKPHKHLIHILKTTNNPNFTLFLGAGASVTSGVSHAGELIKQWRAAYSNMYPQKNIEKEYWYGKPTEYSELFETLYDQPSQRREFIESCIKDAIPSWGYIYLSNLLKNNVFNTVFTTNFDDLINEACYSFSTDLKPLVSAHDSSISSVRLTSPRPKIIKLHGDFLFDNIKNTVRELESLEDNMRAKFRQYASEFGMIVIGYAGNDRSIMETLNTLLRHDSNFPHGIYWCVMKGTVQGDLAKELEELTRFPRFHIIEIDGFDEFLADIHHELGLEIQAEVSEPYKHLANRLDSFVKRNGTNDNGEHEHPSINKDIQKLKDHLTKVHSAIGMFETVEKIIENSDLKGVPKSSEMPQLIEALTSEIKPFVNKSTEEIHLISTPNALLAEFAANDKNYKEAYKLSKAALANRITIESISTFIRALLNLGKLDEFGEVISMLESIKSLSDRQAQRLISVAVELMEKKEHIGKAAYLLNFVKSKPHSEEVDTYVDLNLALIDRLQNQEMSEELVDSLNNHLKNTIDSNDHWLTFGMSLILDNEDVVMEAAAAMSQDELTHILIKEMPISSLISQELYDKLSLLVEAEEELPDGSSESCDLPDSTVTNCSVEIITVSDASNDSETDKTGKEVG
;
A
#
# COMPACT_ATOMS: atom_id res chain seq x y z
N MET A 1 -9.57 19.01 -37.63
CA MET A 1 -9.17 19.78 -36.43
C MET A 1 -7.91 19.11 -35.92
N ALA A 2 -6.98 19.87 -35.34
CA ALA A 2 -5.82 19.25 -34.70
C ALA A 2 -6.28 18.40 -33.52
N PHE A 3 -5.63 17.26 -33.27
CA PHE A 3 -5.84 16.44 -32.10
C PHE A 3 -5.28 17.21 -30.89
N GLU A 4 -6.15 17.78 -30.09
CA GLU A 4 -5.82 18.52 -28.88
C GLU A 4 -6.66 17.97 -27.72
N PRO A 5 -6.11 16.99 -26.96
CA PRO A 5 -6.76 16.52 -25.76
C PRO A 5 -6.92 17.65 -24.73
N LYS A 6 -8.04 17.68 -24.03
CA LYS A 6 -8.25 18.63 -22.94
C LYS A 6 -7.66 18.04 -21.65
N PRO A 7 -7.13 18.87 -20.73
CA PRO A 7 -6.69 18.41 -19.42
C PRO A 7 -7.88 17.92 -18.60
N HIS A 8 -7.70 16.90 -17.76
CA HIS A 8 -8.73 16.34 -16.88
C HIS A 8 -9.40 17.39 -15.96
N LYS A 9 -8.65 18.41 -15.55
CA LYS A 9 -9.17 19.54 -14.76
C LYS A 9 -10.36 20.25 -15.41
N HIS A 10 -10.45 20.24 -16.74
CA HIS A 10 -11.60 20.79 -17.46
C HIS A 10 -12.89 20.01 -17.13
N LEU A 11 -12.82 18.69 -17.15
CA LEU A 11 -13.98 17.83 -16.81
C LEU A 11 -14.35 17.93 -15.33
N ILE A 12 -13.35 17.97 -14.45
CA ILE A 12 -13.57 18.17 -13.00
C ILE A 12 -14.28 19.50 -12.74
N HIS A 13 -13.88 20.56 -13.42
CA HIS A 13 -14.58 21.86 -13.31
C HIS A 13 -16.07 21.76 -13.70
N ILE A 14 -16.38 21.01 -14.77
CA ILE A 14 -17.78 20.76 -15.17
C ILE A 14 -18.52 20.02 -14.06
N LEU A 15 -17.95 18.97 -13.49
CA LEU A 15 -18.57 18.20 -12.40
C LEU A 15 -18.80 19.04 -11.13
N LYS A 16 -17.92 20.02 -10.87
CA LYS A 16 -18.08 20.95 -9.73
C LYS A 16 -19.17 21.99 -9.95
N THR A 17 -19.40 22.41 -11.17
CA THR A 17 -20.27 23.54 -11.51
C THR A 17 -21.67 23.12 -11.96
N THR A 18 -21.90 21.83 -12.12
CA THR A 18 -23.21 21.28 -12.55
C THR A 18 -23.86 20.47 -11.42
N ASN A 19 -25.18 20.35 -11.47
CA ASN A 19 -25.90 19.46 -10.56
C ASN A 19 -25.73 18.00 -11.01
N ASN A 20 -25.16 17.18 -10.16
CA ASN A 20 -24.98 15.75 -10.45
C ASN A 20 -26.23 14.93 -10.07
N PRO A 21 -26.47 13.76 -10.72
CA PRO A 21 -25.68 13.17 -11.79
C PRO A 21 -26.06 13.66 -13.18
N ASN A 22 -25.11 14.21 -13.94
CA ASN A 22 -25.31 14.58 -15.35
C ASN A 22 -24.57 13.65 -16.31
N PHE A 23 -23.73 12.76 -15.78
CA PHE A 23 -22.93 11.83 -16.56
C PHE A 23 -23.15 10.40 -16.12
N THR A 24 -23.11 9.50 -17.11
CA THR A 24 -22.86 8.08 -16.88
C THR A 24 -21.38 7.79 -17.05
N LEU A 25 -20.87 6.77 -16.36
CA LEU A 25 -19.53 6.24 -16.59
C LEU A 25 -19.59 5.08 -17.59
N PHE A 26 -18.54 4.96 -18.39
CA PHE A 26 -18.28 3.80 -19.22
C PHE A 26 -16.88 3.28 -18.93
N LEU A 27 -16.77 2.09 -18.35
CA LEU A 27 -15.49 1.51 -17.95
C LEU A 27 -15.11 0.34 -18.87
N GLY A 28 -13.88 0.38 -19.36
CA GLY A 28 -13.26 -0.71 -20.11
C GLY A 28 -12.14 -1.37 -19.30
N ALA A 29 -11.48 -2.37 -19.90
CA ALA A 29 -10.48 -3.21 -19.25
C ALA A 29 -9.29 -2.42 -18.65
N GLY A 30 -8.95 -1.26 -19.19
CA GLY A 30 -7.92 -0.39 -18.64
C GLY A 30 -8.20 0.11 -17.22
N ALA A 31 -9.47 0.13 -16.78
CA ALA A 31 -9.82 0.51 -15.41
C ALA A 31 -9.47 -0.59 -14.38
N SER A 32 -9.30 -1.85 -14.80
CA SER A 32 -9.04 -2.99 -13.91
C SER A 32 -7.55 -3.39 -13.84
N VAL A 33 -6.68 -2.70 -14.57
CA VAL A 33 -5.25 -3.05 -14.64
C VAL A 33 -4.56 -2.94 -13.27
N THR A 34 -4.75 -1.84 -12.58
CA THR A 34 -4.20 -1.64 -11.23
C THR A 34 -4.81 -2.57 -10.17
N SER A 35 -5.94 -3.18 -10.48
CA SER A 35 -6.57 -4.22 -9.66
C SER A 35 -6.02 -5.62 -9.92
N GLY A 36 -5.03 -5.78 -10.81
CA GLY A 36 -4.38 -7.05 -11.12
C GLY A 36 -5.00 -7.81 -12.30
N VAL A 37 -5.93 -7.20 -13.05
CA VAL A 37 -6.50 -7.83 -14.25
C VAL A 37 -5.67 -7.47 -15.48
N SER A 38 -5.13 -8.48 -16.17
CA SER A 38 -4.35 -8.28 -17.40
C SER A 38 -5.19 -7.63 -18.51
N HIS A 39 -4.64 -6.61 -19.15
CA HIS A 39 -5.30 -5.98 -20.30
C HIS A 39 -5.13 -6.79 -21.58
N ALA A 40 -6.03 -6.54 -22.57
CA ALA A 40 -6.08 -7.29 -23.82
C ALA A 40 -4.74 -7.35 -24.57
N GLY A 41 -3.93 -6.28 -24.54
CA GLY A 41 -2.63 -6.25 -25.21
C GLY A 41 -1.60 -7.21 -24.59
N GLU A 42 -1.66 -7.43 -23.29
CA GLU A 42 -0.81 -8.39 -22.58
C GLU A 42 -1.26 -9.83 -22.89
N LEU A 43 -2.55 -10.09 -22.84
CA LEU A 43 -3.13 -11.38 -23.21
C LEU A 43 -2.79 -11.75 -24.66
N ILE A 44 -2.87 -10.82 -25.59
CA ILE A 44 -2.48 -11.05 -26.99
C ILE A 44 -1.01 -11.48 -27.09
N LYS A 45 -0.10 -10.86 -26.35
CA LYS A 45 1.33 -11.26 -26.34
C LYS A 45 1.50 -12.70 -25.87
N GLN A 46 0.86 -13.08 -24.77
CA GLN A 46 0.89 -14.43 -24.23
C GLN A 46 0.28 -15.44 -25.21
N TRP A 47 -0.86 -15.10 -25.81
CA TRP A 47 -1.56 -15.96 -26.74
C TRP A 47 -0.86 -16.13 -28.08
N ARG A 48 -0.13 -15.12 -28.57
CA ARG A 48 0.75 -15.28 -29.75
C ARG A 48 1.79 -16.36 -29.53
N ALA A 49 2.41 -16.39 -28.36
CA ALA A 49 3.37 -17.43 -28.01
C ALA A 49 2.70 -18.81 -27.90
N ALA A 50 1.53 -18.89 -27.25
CA ALA A 50 0.75 -20.13 -27.15
C ALA A 50 0.31 -20.66 -28.52
N TYR A 51 -0.19 -19.76 -29.40
CA TYR A 51 -0.58 -20.10 -30.77
C TYR A 51 0.61 -20.67 -31.58
N SER A 52 1.76 -20.01 -31.53
CA SER A 52 2.96 -20.44 -32.23
C SER A 52 3.47 -21.80 -31.74
N ASN A 53 3.35 -22.08 -30.44
CA ASN A 53 3.68 -23.39 -29.89
C ASN A 53 2.69 -24.49 -30.30
N MET A 54 1.39 -24.16 -30.36
CA MET A 54 0.34 -25.11 -30.74
C MET A 54 0.34 -25.41 -32.24
N TYR A 55 0.68 -24.41 -33.05
CA TYR A 55 0.69 -24.52 -34.52
C TYR A 55 2.06 -24.19 -35.12
N PRO A 56 3.11 -24.99 -34.87
CA PRO A 56 4.49 -24.67 -35.26
C PRO A 56 4.71 -24.62 -36.79
N GLN A 57 3.76 -25.17 -37.57
CA GLN A 57 3.80 -25.13 -39.03
C GLN A 57 3.14 -23.88 -39.64
N LYS A 58 2.46 -23.08 -38.82
CA LYS A 58 1.80 -21.84 -39.27
C LYS A 58 2.66 -20.63 -38.91
N ASN A 59 2.72 -19.66 -39.79
CA ASN A 59 3.31 -18.38 -39.48
C ASN A 59 2.20 -17.43 -39.01
N ILE A 60 2.18 -17.09 -37.73
CA ILE A 60 1.18 -16.24 -37.10
C ILE A 60 1.07 -14.86 -37.77
N GLU A 61 2.19 -14.30 -38.24
CA GLU A 61 2.21 -12.97 -38.90
C GLU A 61 1.48 -12.95 -40.26
N LYS A 62 1.22 -14.14 -40.85
CA LYS A 62 0.46 -14.29 -42.10
C LYS A 62 -1.02 -14.53 -41.87
N GLU A 63 -1.45 -14.69 -40.65
CA GLU A 63 -2.86 -14.84 -40.33
C GLU A 63 -3.62 -13.53 -40.64
N TYR A 64 -4.84 -13.67 -41.18
CA TYR A 64 -5.61 -12.50 -41.66
C TYR A 64 -5.98 -11.49 -40.55
N TRP A 65 -5.99 -11.96 -39.31
CA TRP A 65 -6.33 -11.16 -38.11
C TRP A 65 -5.11 -10.57 -37.41
N TYR A 66 -3.87 -10.98 -37.72
CA TYR A 66 -2.67 -10.52 -37.04
C TYR A 66 -2.51 -8.99 -37.10
N GLY A 67 -2.30 -8.37 -35.95
CA GLY A 67 -2.18 -6.92 -35.81
C GLY A 67 -3.47 -6.12 -36.05
N LYS A 68 -4.63 -6.78 -36.14
CA LYS A 68 -5.93 -6.13 -36.35
C LYS A 68 -6.76 -6.10 -35.06
N PRO A 69 -7.78 -5.23 -34.97
CA PRO A 69 -8.69 -5.17 -33.81
C PRO A 69 -9.35 -6.50 -33.44
N THR A 70 -9.53 -7.41 -34.40
CA THR A 70 -10.12 -8.74 -34.18
C THR A 70 -9.13 -9.78 -33.63
N GLU A 71 -7.84 -9.47 -33.53
CA GLU A 71 -6.81 -10.42 -33.13
C GLU A 71 -7.08 -11.04 -31.75
N TYR A 72 -7.53 -10.23 -30.79
CA TYR A 72 -7.90 -10.71 -29.46
C TYR A 72 -8.94 -11.82 -29.53
N SER A 73 -10.05 -11.58 -30.20
CA SER A 73 -11.16 -12.52 -30.29
C SER A 73 -10.83 -13.76 -31.09
N GLU A 74 -10.05 -13.63 -32.17
CA GLU A 74 -9.59 -14.75 -33.00
C GLU A 74 -8.61 -15.66 -32.27
N LEU A 75 -7.65 -15.10 -31.56
CA LEU A 75 -6.74 -15.87 -30.71
C LEU A 75 -7.49 -16.56 -29.58
N PHE A 76 -8.40 -15.86 -28.93
CA PHE A 76 -9.20 -16.41 -27.84
C PHE A 76 -10.07 -17.57 -28.30
N GLU A 77 -10.78 -17.44 -29.45
CA GLU A 77 -11.60 -18.49 -30.02
C GLU A 77 -10.76 -19.69 -30.49
N THR A 78 -9.54 -19.43 -31.01
CA THR A 78 -8.67 -20.51 -31.52
C THR A 78 -8.00 -21.32 -30.39
N LEU A 79 -7.62 -20.67 -29.31
CA LEU A 79 -6.94 -21.31 -28.18
C LEU A 79 -7.92 -21.96 -27.19
N TYR A 80 -9.14 -21.41 -27.09
CA TYR A 80 -10.18 -21.86 -26.18
C TYR A 80 -11.47 -22.07 -26.98
N ASP A 81 -11.58 -23.22 -27.67
CA ASP A 81 -12.68 -23.51 -28.60
C ASP A 81 -14.03 -23.76 -27.89
N GLN A 82 -13.97 -24.24 -26.61
CA GLN A 82 -15.17 -24.53 -25.84
C GLN A 82 -15.56 -23.38 -24.92
N PRO A 83 -16.85 -23.04 -24.78
CA PRO A 83 -17.34 -22.01 -23.87
C PRO A 83 -16.88 -22.20 -22.41
N SER A 84 -16.83 -23.46 -21.93
CA SER A 84 -16.35 -23.78 -20.59
C SER A 84 -14.87 -23.40 -20.37
N GLN A 85 -14.00 -23.71 -21.36
CA GLN A 85 -12.59 -23.33 -21.28
C GLN A 85 -12.42 -21.81 -21.28
N ARG A 86 -13.19 -21.08 -22.09
CA ARG A 86 -13.18 -19.62 -22.12
C ARG A 86 -13.57 -19.02 -20.77
N ARG A 87 -14.59 -19.58 -20.14
CA ARG A 87 -15.04 -19.17 -18.81
C ARG A 87 -13.97 -19.42 -17.75
N GLU A 88 -13.43 -20.65 -17.69
CA GLU A 88 -12.36 -21.01 -16.73
C GLU A 88 -11.13 -20.12 -16.90
N PHE A 89 -10.76 -19.79 -18.14
CA PHE A 89 -9.66 -18.87 -18.40
C PHE A 89 -9.95 -17.46 -17.85
N ILE A 90 -11.12 -16.90 -18.14
CA ILE A 90 -11.51 -15.58 -17.63
C ILE A 90 -11.56 -15.59 -16.10
N GLU A 91 -12.14 -16.63 -15.50
CA GLU A 91 -12.19 -16.81 -14.06
C GLU A 91 -10.76 -16.81 -13.47
N SER A 92 -9.81 -17.50 -14.12
CA SER A 92 -8.41 -17.48 -13.68
C SER A 92 -7.74 -16.10 -13.75
N CYS A 93 -8.13 -15.27 -14.73
CA CYS A 93 -7.59 -13.91 -14.89
C CYS A 93 -8.08 -12.91 -13.83
N ILE A 94 -9.24 -13.17 -13.21
CA ILE A 94 -9.88 -12.24 -12.27
C ILE A 94 -9.88 -12.74 -10.83
N LYS A 95 -9.51 -14.01 -10.60
CA LYS A 95 -9.61 -14.69 -9.30
C LYS A 95 -8.91 -13.96 -8.15
N ASP A 96 -7.74 -13.40 -8.44
CA ASP A 96 -6.89 -12.76 -7.43
C ASP A 96 -6.94 -11.21 -7.54
N ALA A 97 -7.83 -10.69 -8.38
CA ALA A 97 -7.99 -9.25 -8.54
C ALA A 97 -8.66 -8.64 -7.32
N ILE A 98 -8.15 -7.50 -6.86
CA ILE A 98 -8.66 -6.74 -5.71
C ILE A 98 -8.98 -5.32 -6.17
N PRO A 99 -10.12 -4.72 -5.75
CA PRO A 99 -10.45 -3.35 -6.11
C PRO A 99 -9.32 -2.37 -5.78
N SER A 100 -8.83 -1.65 -6.78
CA SER A 100 -7.84 -0.59 -6.62
C SER A 100 -8.45 0.66 -5.95
N TRP A 101 -7.62 1.65 -5.64
CA TRP A 101 -8.08 2.93 -5.09
C TRP A 101 -9.12 3.62 -5.98
N GLY A 102 -9.01 3.51 -7.29
CA GLY A 102 -10.01 4.04 -8.22
C GLY A 102 -11.40 3.46 -7.98
N TYR A 103 -11.50 2.16 -7.72
CA TYR A 103 -12.79 1.53 -7.38
C TYR A 103 -13.30 1.92 -6.00
N ILE A 104 -12.41 2.17 -5.03
CA ILE A 104 -12.79 2.72 -3.71
C ILE A 104 -13.39 4.11 -3.87
N TYR A 105 -12.72 5.00 -4.60
CA TYR A 105 -13.27 6.34 -4.90
C TYR A 105 -14.56 6.24 -5.72
N LEU A 106 -14.63 5.35 -6.71
CA LEU A 106 -15.85 5.13 -7.49
C LEU A 106 -17.04 4.77 -6.59
N SER A 107 -16.85 3.84 -5.64
CA SER A 107 -17.91 3.45 -4.72
C SER A 107 -18.42 4.63 -3.90
N ASN A 108 -17.53 5.54 -3.50
CA ASN A 108 -17.89 6.75 -2.77
C ASN A 108 -18.59 7.79 -3.66
N LEU A 109 -18.14 7.97 -4.90
CA LEU A 109 -18.79 8.84 -5.89
C LEU A 109 -20.21 8.36 -6.23
N LEU A 110 -20.42 7.03 -6.31
CA LEU A 110 -21.75 6.43 -6.47
C LEU A 110 -22.63 6.64 -5.23
N LYS A 111 -22.07 6.50 -4.03
CA LYS A 111 -22.77 6.73 -2.76
C LYS A 111 -23.24 8.17 -2.61
N ASN A 112 -22.42 9.12 -3.05
CA ASN A 112 -22.72 10.56 -3.03
C ASN A 112 -23.50 11.03 -4.27
N ASN A 113 -23.97 10.10 -5.12
CA ASN A 113 -24.77 10.38 -6.32
C ASN A 113 -24.10 11.36 -7.31
N VAL A 114 -22.75 11.40 -7.34
CA VAL A 114 -22.01 12.11 -8.39
C VAL A 114 -22.22 11.40 -9.72
N PHE A 115 -22.19 10.08 -9.69
CA PHE A 115 -22.60 9.18 -10.76
C PHE A 115 -23.68 8.23 -10.25
N ASN A 116 -24.59 7.82 -11.14
CA ASN A 116 -25.65 6.89 -10.78
C ASN A 116 -25.69 5.64 -11.67
N THR A 117 -25.00 5.66 -12.79
CA THR A 117 -24.97 4.53 -13.74
C THR A 117 -23.59 4.35 -14.31
N VAL A 118 -23.12 3.11 -14.27
CA VAL A 118 -21.87 2.65 -14.86
C VAL A 118 -22.19 1.60 -15.92
N PHE A 119 -21.80 1.86 -17.16
CA PHE A 119 -21.70 0.87 -18.20
C PHE A 119 -20.31 0.26 -18.18
N THR A 120 -20.19 -1.03 -18.42
CA THR A 120 -18.87 -1.66 -18.51
C THR A 120 -18.87 -2.80 -19.51
N THR A 121 -17.72 -2.97 -20.16
CA THR A 121 -17.40 -4.16 -20.97
C THR A 121 -16.62 -5.20 -20.18
N ASN A 122 -16.25 -4.89 -18.94
CA ASN A 122 -15.46 -5.76 -18.08
C ASN A 122 -16.30 -6.92 -17.54
N PHE A 123 -15.69 -8.08 -17.46
CA PHE A 123 -16.31 -9.28 -16.90
C PHE A 123 -16.16 -9.39 -15.39
N ASP A 124 -15.14 -8.68 -14.82
CA ASP A 124 -14.85 -8.68 -13.39
C ASP A 124 -16.01 -8.11 -12.55
N ASP A 125 -15.96 -8.35 -11.25
CA ASP A 125 -16.96 -7.87 -10.29
C ASP A 125 -16.42 -6.76 -9.36
N LEU A 126 -15.30 -6.13 -9.75
CA LEU A 126 -14.56 -5.16 -8.92
C LEU A 126 -15.42 -3.97 -8.47
N ILE A 127 -16.37 -3.50 -9.31
CA ILE A 127 -17.28 -2.42 -8.91
C ILE A 127 -18.21 -2.87 -7.78
N ASN A 128 -18.77 -4.09 -7.89
CA ASN A 128 -19.63 -4.65 -6.85
C ASN A 128 -18.85 -4.89 -5.57
N GLU A 129 -17.69 -5.52 -5.70
CA GLU A 129 -16.81 -5.82 -4.58
C GLU A 129 -16.41 -4.55 -3.84
N ALA A 130 -16.03 -3.48 -4.54
CA ALA A 130 -15.76 -2.18 -3.95
C ALA A 130 -16.98 -1.62 -3.22
N CYS A 131 -18.17 -1.69 -3.82
CA CYS A 131 -19.40 -1.22 -3.20
C CYS A 131 -19.74 -2.00 -1.92
N TYR A 132 -19.58 -3.32 -1.92
CA TYR A 132 -19.90 -4.14 -0.76
C TYR A 132 -18.86 -4.06 0.36
N SER A 133 -17.59 -3.90 0.00
CA SER A 133 -16.49 -3.87 0.96
C SER A 133 -16.27 -2.49 1.57
N PHE A 134 -16.38 -1.43 0.76
CA PHE A 134 -15.99 -0.07 1.14
C PHE A 134 -17.17 0.92 1.19
N SER A 135 -18.39 0.49 0.91
CA SER A 135 -19.61 1.33 1.00
C SER A 135 -20.80 0.44 1.36
N THR A 136 -20.79 -0.14 2.56
CA THR A 136 -21.68 -1.23 2.99
C THR A 136 -23.18 -0.93 2.87
N ASP A 137 -23.57 0.33 2.88
CA ASP A 137 -24.94 0.77 2.66
C ASP A 137 -25.32 0.85 1.17
N LEU A 138 -24.33 0.81 0.29
CA LEU A 138 -24.51 0.91 -1.15
C LEU A 138 -24.74 -0.48 -1.74
N LYS A 139 -25.93 -0.67 -2.30
CA LYS A 139 -26.29 -1.93 -2.98
C LYS A 139 -26.65 -1.63 -4.43
N PRO A 140 -25.68 -1.67 -5.35
CA PRO A 140 -25.93 -1.40 -6.75
C PRO A 140 -26.90 -2.44 -7.35
N LEU A 141 -27.59 -2.03 -8.41
CA LEU A 141 -28.38 -2.93 -9.25
C LEU A 141 -27.50 -3.34 -10.42
N VAL A 142 -27.16 -4.64 -10.50
CA VAL A 142 -26.34 -5.18 -11.56
C VAL A 142 -27.24 -5.81 -12.62
N SER A 143 -26.99 -5.50 -13.89
CA SER A 143 -27.64 -6.09 -15.04
C SER A 143 -26.59 -6.52 -16.04
N ALA A 144 -26.47 -7.83 -16.24
CA ALA A 144 -25.51 -8.46 -17.15
C ALA A 144 -26.20 -9.25 -18.27
N HIS A 145 -27.51 -9.30 -18.27
CA HIS A 145 -28.30 -10.05 -19.26
C HIS A 145 -29.37 -9.17 -19.89
N ASP A 146 -29.60 -9.34 -21.20
CA ASP A 146 -30.53 -8.52 -21.98
C ASP A 146 -31.96 -8.53 -21.42
N SER A 147 -32.43 -9.66 -20.93
CA SER A 147 -33.75 -9.77 -20.32
C SER A 147 -33.92 -8.98 -19.03
N SER A 148 -32.83 -8.79 -18.25
CA SER A 148 -32.87 -8.04 -16.97
C SER A 148 -32.82 -6.54 -17.18
N ILE A 149 -32.19 -6.06 -18.25
CA ILE A 149 -31.95 -4.64 -18.48
C ILE A 149 -33.24 -3.86 -18.75
N SER A 150 -34.27 -4.48 -19.31
CA SER A 150 -35.56 -3.84 -19.55
C SER A 150 -36.23 -3.34 -18.26
N SER A 151 -35.99 -4.04 -17.14
CA SER A 151 -36.52 -3.67 -15.82
C SER A 151 -35.71 -2.59 -15.10
N VAL A 152 -34.52 -2.23 -15.58
CA VAL A 152 -33.69 -1.16 -15.02
C VAL A 152 -34.35 0.20 -15.27
N ARG A 153 -34.80 0.86 -14.21
CA ARG A 153 -35.42 2.18 -14.30
C ARG A 153 -34.37 3.28 -14.18
N LEU A 154 -34.38 4.23 -15.11
CA LEU A 154 -33.51 5.41 -15.11
C LEU A 154 -33.65 6.22 -13.80
N THR A 155 -34.89 6.39 -13.34
CA THR A 155 -35.25 7.16 -12.16
C THR A 155 -34.97 6.46 -10.82
N SER A 156 -34.47 5.23 -10.83
CA SER A 156 -34.11 4.55 -9.58
C SER A 156 -32.94 5.27 -8.89
N PRO A 157 -33.04 5.57 -7.58
CA PRO A 157 -31.96 6.20 -6.84
C PRO A 157 -30.77 5.25 -6.62
N ARG A 158 -30.99 3.93 -6.75
CA ARG A 158 -29.91 2.94 -6.60
C ARG A 158 -28.92 3.05 -7.76
N PRO A 159 -27.61 3.04 -7.48
CA PRO A 159 -26.61 2.92 -8.53
C PRO A 159 -26.84 1.69 -9.40
N LYS A 160 -26.54 1.80 -10.67
CA LYS A 160 -26.76 0.77 -11.68
C LYS A 160 -25.44 0.43 -12.35
N ILE A 161 -25.15 -0.86 -12.45
CA ILE A 161 -23.99 -1.41 -13.15
C ILE A 161 -24.55 -2.24 -14.31
N ILE A 162 -24.24 -1.83 -15.53
CA ILE A 162 -24.74 -2.46 -16.76
C ILE A 162 -23.56 -3.05 -17.49
N LYS A 163 -23.43 -4.38 -17.44
CA LYS A 163 -22.37 -5.14 -18.10
C LYS A 163 -22.80 -5.48 -19.53
N LEU A 164 -22.16 -4.85 -20.51
CA LEU A 164 -22.57 -4.95 -21.92
C LEU A 164 -22.14 -6.25 -22.58
N HIS A 165 -21.06 -6.87 -22.09
CA HIS A 165 -20.53 -8.13 -22.63
C HIS A 165 -20.83 -9.34 -21.74
N GLY A 166 -21.78 -9.21 -20.81
CA GLY A 166 -22.11 -10.26 -19.85
C GLY A 166 -21.28 -10.21 -18.58
N ASP A 167 -21.34 -11.29 -17.82
CA ASP A 167 -20.67 -11.46 -16.54
C ASP A 167 -20.03 -12.84 -16.47
N PHE A 168 -18.87 -12.95 -15.82
CA PHE A 168 -18.18 -14.24 -15.67
C PHE A 168 -18.99 -15.28 -14.87
N LEU A 169 -19.92 -14.82 -14.04
CA LEU A 169 -20.81 -15.69 -13.27
C LEU A 169 -21.87 -16.39 -14.13
N PHE A 170 -22.08 -15.95 -15.38
CA PHE A 170 -23.09 -16.47 -16.28
C PHE A 170 -22.47 -16.97 -17.59
N ASP A 171 -23.12 -17.92 -18.26
CA ASP A 171 -22.63 -18.51 -19.52
C ASP A 171 -22.79 -17.58 -20.75
N ASN A 172 -23.11 -16.32 -20.56
CA ASN A 172 -23.35 -15.32 -21.60
C ASN A 172 -22.20 -14.34 -21.85
N ILE A 173 -20.98 -14.78 -21.63
CA ILE A 173 -19.77 -13.97 -21.89
C ILE A 173 -19.62 -13.76 -23.40
N LYS A 174 -19.50 -12.50 -23.85
CA LYS A 174 -19.27 -12.12 -25.24
C LYS A 174 -17.79 -11.82 -25.48
N ASN A 175 -17.07 -12.76 -26.05
CA ASN A 175 -15.63 -12.64 -26.34
C ASN A 175 -15.24 -13.07 -27.76
N THR A 176 -16.12 -13.77 -28.47
CA THR A 176 -15.85 -14.17 -29.85
C THR A 176 -16.25 -13.06 -30.81
N VAL A 177 -15.68 -13.09 -32.03
CA VAL A 177 -16.00 -12.11 -33.10
C VAL A 177 -17.51 -12.00 -33.32
N ARG A 178 -18.21 -13.12 -33.42
CA ARG A 178 -19.66 -13.13 -33.65
C ARG A 178 -20.45 -12.55 -32.49
N GLU A 179 -20.05 -12.83 -31.27
CA GLU A 179 -20.71 -12.34 -30.05
C GLU A 179 -20.52 -10.82 -29.85
N LEU A 180 -19.37 -10.28 -30.25
CA LEU A 180 -19.06 -8.85 -30.20
C LEU A 180 -19.64 -8.04 -31.37
N GLU A 181 -20.06 -8.70 -32.46
CA GLU A 181 -20.65 -8.02 -33.62
C GLU A 181 -22.03 -7.41 -33.34
N SER A 182 -22.76 -7.89 -32.32
CA SER A 182 -24.10 -7.39 -32.02
C SER A 182 -24.30 -7.06 -30.55
N LEU A 183 -24.57 -5.79 -30.25
CA LEU A 183 -25.20 -5.42 -29.00
C LEU A 183 -26.66 -5.82 -29.02
N GLU A 184 -27.12 -6.54 -28.00
CA GLU A 184 -28.50 -7.00 -27.91
C GLU A 184 -29.49 -5.82 -27.92
N ASP A 185 -30.69 -6.05 -28.45
CA ASP A 185 -31.63 -4.95 -28.72
C ASP A 185 -32.09 -4.20 -27.48
N ASN A 186 -32.30 -4.90 -26.36
CA ASN A 186 -32.68 -4.24 -25.11
C ASN A 186 -31.50 -3.44 -24.49
N MET A 187 -30.29 -3.97 -24.61
CA MET A 187 -29.06 -3.23 -24.19
C MET A 187 -28.90 -1.96 -25.04
N ARG A 188 -29.07 -2.07 -26.36
CA ARG A 188 -29.00 -0.93 -27.27
C ARG A 188 -30.10 0.09 -27.01
N ALA A 189 -31.34 -0.36 -26.78
CA ALA A 189 -32.45 0.52 -26.44
C ALA A 189 -32.18 1.26 -25.11
N LYS A 190 -31.67 0.56 -24.11
CA LYS A 190 -31.31 1.17 -22.81
C LYS A 190 -30.19 2.18 -22.97
N PHE A 191 -29.16 1.85 -23.73
CA PHE A 191 -28.05 2.77 -24.00
C PHE A 191 -28.54 4.07 -24.68
N ARG A 192 -29.46 3.97 -25.64
CA ARG A 192 -30.12 5.15 -26.24
C ARG A 192 -30.90 5.96 -25.22
N GLN A 193 -31.63 5.30 -24.32
CA GLN A 193 -32.40 5.99 -23.28
C GLN A 193 -31.49 6.82 -22.36
N TYR A 194 -30.33 6.27 -21.97
CA TYR A 194 -29.37 7.03 -21.17
C TYR A 194 -28.70 8.16 -21.97
N ALA A 195 -28.39 7.90 -23.24
CA ALA A 195 -27.79 8.92 -24.10
C ALA A 195 -28.68 10.14 -24.30
N SER A 196 -30.01 10.01 -24.23
CA SER A 196 -30.92 11.16 -24.36
C SER A 196 -30.96 12.08 -23.13
N GLU A 197 -30.51 11.61 -21.97
CA GLU A 197 -30.60 12.35 -20.70
C GLU A 197 -29.23 12.76 -20.15
N PHE A 198 -28.20 11.96 -20.40
CA PHE A 198 -26.88 12.11 -19.77
C PHE A 198 -25.76 12.30 -20.78
N GLY A 199 -24.69 12.95 -20.33
CA GLY A 199 -23.37 12.80 -20.93
C GLY A 199 -22.72 11.47 -20.55
N MET A 200 -21.53 11.22 -21.07
CA MET A 200 -20.79 9.99 -20.80
C MET A 200 -19.30 10.30 -20.58
N ILE A 201 -18.72 9.69 -19.55
CA ILE A 201 -17.28 9.71 -19.31
C ILE A 201 -16.78 8.29 -19.54
N VAL A 202 -15.85 8.11 -20.50
CA VAL A 202 -15.30 6.83 -20.88
C VAL A 202 -13.88 6.70 -20.35
N ILE A 203 -13.61 5.64 -19.59
CA ILE A 203 -12.31 5.42 -18.95
C ILE A 203 -11.84 3.99 -19.21
N GLY A 204 -10.58 3.82 -19.61
CA GLY A 204 -9.97 2.50 -19.78
C GLY A 204 -10.52 1.67 -20.95
N TYR A 205 -11.22 2.28 -21.88
CA TYR A 205 -11.81 1.60 -23.03
C TYR A 205 -11.16 2.08 -24.34
N ALA A 206 -10.62 1.12 -25.11
CA ALA A 206 -9.86 1.41 -26.34
C ALA A 206 -10.73 1.72 -27.57
N GLY A 207 -12.04 1.38 -27.55
CA GLY A 207 -12.94 1.63 -28.69
C GLY A 207 -12.85 0.58 -29.81
N ASN A 208 -12.44 -0.64 -29.50
CA ASN A 208 -12.28 -1.70 -30.50
C ASN A 208 -13.58 -2.49 -30.81
N ASP A 209 -14.63 -2.32 -30.01
CA ASP A 209 -15.89 -3.03 -30.21
C ASP A 209 -16.76 -2.32 -31.24
N ARG A 210 -16.87 -2.90 -32.41
CA ARG A 210 -17.60 -2.34 -33.53
C ARG A 210 -19.05 -2.01 -33.18
N SER A 211 -19.77 -2.89 -32.48
CA SER A 211 -21.19 -2.70 -32.13
C SER A 211 -21.42 -1.49 -31.23
N ILE A 212 -20.52 -1.25 -30.28
CA ILE A 212 -20.56 -0.09 -29.36
C ILE A 212 -20.21 1.18 -30.13
N MET A 213 -19.12 1.16 -30.91
CA MET A 213 -18.66 2.31 -31.67
C MET A 213 -19.65 2.74 -32.76
N GLU A 214 -20.28 1.82 -33.48
CA GLU A 214 -21.36 2.11 -34.42
C GLU A 214 -22.60 2.71 -33.73
N THR A 215 -22.92 2.23 -32.53
CA THR A 215 -24.02 2.77 -31.73
C THR A 215 -23.71 4.20 -31.28
N LEU A 216 -22.51 4.49 -30.77
CA LEU A 216 -22.07 5.83 -30.38
C LEU A 216 -22.06 6.78 -31.58
N ASN A 217 -21.53 6.34 -32.73
CA ASN A 217 -21.51 7.12 -33.96
C ASN A 217 -22.95 7.49 -34.42
N THR A 218 -23.87 6.52 -34.35
CA THR A 218 -25.27 6.75 -34.69
C THR A 218 -25.93 7.75 -33.74
N LEU A 219 -25.70 7.61 -32.43
CA LEU A 219 -26.29 8.50 -31.42
C LEU A 219 -25.75 9.92 -31.51
N LEU A 220 -24.45 10.11 -31.77
CA LEU A 220 -23.82 11.42 -31.90
C LEU A 220 -24.28 12.22 -33.13
N ARG A 221 -24.85 11.58 -34.14
CA ARG A 221 -25.46 12.25 -35.30
C ARG A 221 -26.72 13.04 -34.94
N HIS A 222 -27.36 12.71 -33.83
CA HIS A 222 -28.57 13.38 -33.36
C HIS A 222 -28.23 14.36 -32.24
N ASP A 223 -28.55 15.63 -32.44
CA ASP A 223 -28.21 16.71 -31.50
C ASP A 223 -28.88 16.60 -30.13
N SER A 224 -29.97 15.83 -30.02
CA SER A 224 -30.66 15.57 -28.75
C SER A 224 -29.94 14.57 -27.84
N ASN A 225 -28.95 13.83 -28.36
CA ASN A 225 -28.25 12.84 -27.57
C ASN A 225 -26.96 13.42 -26.94
N PHE A 226 -26.60 12.90 -25.78
CA PHE A 226 -25.47 13.34 -24.97
C PHE A 226 -25.49 14.85 -24.72
N PRO A 227 -26.53 15.37 -24.06
CA PRO A 227 -26.67 16.81 -23.84
C PRO A 227 -25.50 17.42 -23.07
N HIS A 228 -24.81 16.62 -22.27
CA HIS A 228 -23.62 17.02 -21.53
C HIS A 228 -22.29 16.61 -22.20
N GLY A 229 -22.36 16.03 -23.43
CA GLY A 229 -21.18 15.58 -24.18
C GLY A 229 -20.66 14.21 -23.79
N ILE A 230 -19.72 13.71 -24.58
CA ILE A 230 -18.92 12.51 -24.31
C ILE A 230 -17.49 12.97 -24.03
N TYR A 231 -16.92 12.50 -22.93
CA TYR A 231 -15.54 12.75 -22.52
C TYR A 231 -14.80 11.41 -22.50
N TRP A 232 -13.92 11.23 -23.47
CA TRP A 232 -13.16 10.00 -23.63
C TRP A 232 -11.76 10.15 -23.08
N CYS A 233 -11.48 9.42 -22.01
CA CYS A 233 -10.20 9.49 -21.31
C CYS A 233 -9.17 8.62 -22.01
N VAL A 234 -8.01 9.23 -22.29
CA VAL A 234 -6.81 8.58 -22.83
C VAL A 234 -5.64 8.81 -21.88
N MET A 235 -4.66 7.92 -21.92
CA MET A 235 -3.46 8.09 -21.12
C MET A 235 -2.66 9.30 -21.60
N LYS A 236 -2.03 10.00 -20.70
CA LYS A 236 -1.16 11.15 -20.98
C LYS A 236 -0.07 10.79 -21.97
N GLY A 237 0.13 11.66 -22.96
CA GLY A 237 1.08 11.43 -24.04
C GLY A 237 0.57 10.57 -25.20
N THR A 238 -0.71 10.13 -25.19
CA THR A 238 -1.33 9.45 -26.33
C THR A 238 -1.36 10.38 -27.54
N VAL A 239 -0.86 9.93 -28.67
CA VAL A 239 -0.92 10.67 -29.94
C VAL A 239 -2.06 10.17 -30.83
N GLN A 240 -2.49 10.99 -31.79
CA GLN A 240 -3.63 10.67 -32.67
C GLN A 240 -3.49 9.30 -33.36
N GLY A 241 -2.27 8.92 -33.75
CA GLY A 241 -1.99 7.65 -34.43
C GLY A 241 -2.17 6.40 -33.54
N ASP A 242 -2.26 6.56 -32.23
CA ASP A 242 -2.48 5.47 -31.26
C ASP A 242 -3.97 5.15 -31.08
N LEU A 243 -4.85 6.04 -31.54
CA LEU A 243 -6.29 5.84 -31.40
C LEU A 243 -6.81 4.82 -32.40
N ALA A 244 -7.78 4.01 -31.95
CA ALA A 244 -8.57 3.17 -32.86
C ALA A 244 -9.24 4.06 -33.93
N LYS A 245 -9.29 3.59 -35.17
CA LYS A 245 -9.84 4.35 -36.30
C LYS A 245 -11.30 4.78 -36.05
N GLU A 246 -12.08 3.88 -35.46
CA GLU A 246 -13.48 4.12 -35.10
C GLU A 246 -13.60 5.22 -34.03
N LEU A 247 -12.65 5.30 -33.11
CA LEU A 247 -12.58 6.35 -32.10
C LEU A 247 -12.19 7.70 -32.74
N GLU A 248 -11.18 7.69 -33.63
CA GLU A 248 -10.77 8.89 -34.36
C GLU A 248 -11.95 9.48 -35.16
N GLU A 249 -12.80 8.63 -35.75
CA GLU A 249 -14.00 9.09 -36.47
C GLU A 249 -15.00 9.82 -35.58
N LEU A 250 -15.07 9.56 -34.26
CA LEU A 250 -15.97 10.24 -33.34
C LEU A 250 -15.49 11.66 -33.01
N THR A 251 -14.22 11.96 -33.14
CA THR A 251 -13.66 13.30 -32.84
C THR A 251 -14.23 14.42 -33.73
N ARG A 252 -14.86 14.06 -34.85
CA ARG A 252 -15.56 15.02 -35.73
C ARG A 252 -16.81 15.65 -35.10
N PHE A 253 -17.38 15.03 -34.07
CA PHE A 253 -18.60 15.52 -33.44
C PHE A 253 -18.30 16.60 -32.38
N PRO A 254 -18.98 17.75 -32.38
CA PRO A 254 -18.68 18.84 -31.46
C PRO A 254 -18.87 18.50 -29.95
N ARG A 255 -19.70 17.48 -29.66
CA ARG A 255 -19.96 17.01 -28.30
C ARG A 255 -19.05 15.88 -27.86
N PHE A 256 -18.07 15.52 -28.67
CA PHE A 256 -17.10 14.50 -28.35
C PHE A 256 -15.77 15.17 -27.98
N HIS A 257 -15.22 14.82 -26.82
CA HIS A 257 -14.00 15.42 -26.30
C HIS A 257 -13.04 14.33 -25.84
N ILE A 258 -11.77 14.48 -26.18
CA ILE A 258 -10.68 13.66 -25.64
C ILE A 258 -10.14 14.36 -24.40
N ILE A 259 -9.93 13.59 -23.32
CA ILE A 259 -9.37 14.05 -22.05
C ILE A 259 -8.13 13.24 -21.74
N GLU A 260 -7.03 13.91 -21.41
CA GLU A 260 -5.83 13.25 -20.90
C GLU A 260 -5.95 13.00 -19.41
N ILE A 261 -5.64 11.77 -19.00
CA ILE A 261 -5.57 11.35 -17.60
C ILE A 261 -4.25 10.63 -17.33
N ASP A 262 -3.78 10.65 -16.08
CA ASP A 262 -2.58 9.92 -15.66
C ASP A 262 -2.90 8.43 -15.41
N GLY A 263 -4.12 8.09 -15.02
CA GLY A 263 -4.63 6.74 -14.81
C GLY A 263 -6.08 6.74 -14.33
N PHE A 264 -6.67 5.55 -14.17
CA PHE A 264 -8.02 5.39 -13.64
C PHE A 264 -8.09 5.80 -12.16
N ASP A 265 -7.12 5.35 -11.36
CA ASP A 265 -7.08 5.60 -9.93
C ASP A 265 -6.83 7.09 -9.65
N GLU A 266 -5.86 7.68 -10.32
CA GLU A 266 -5.48 9.08 -10.19
C GLU A 266 -6.64 10.01 -10.59
N PHE A 267 -7.29 9.70 -11.70
CA PHE A 267 -8.40 10.53 -12.18
C PHE A 267 -9.62 10.50 -11.25
N LEU A 268 -9.98 9.34 -10.69
CA LEU A 268 -11.08 9.24 -9.73
C LEU A 268 -10.70 9.83 -8.37
N ALA A 269 -9.43 9.74 -7.97
CA ALA A 269 -8.93 10.45 -6.79
C ALA A 269 -9.08 11.96 -6.94
N ASP A 270 -8.64 12.51 -8.07
CA ASP A 270 -8.76 13.94 -8.37
C ASP A 270 -10.22 14.41 -8.35
N ILE A 271 -11.13 13.66 -8.97
CA ILE A 271 -12.57 13.98 -8.93
C ILE A 271 -13.06 13.99 -7.48
N HIS A 272 -12.73 12.95 -6.72
CA HIS A 272 -13.17 12.80 -5.33
C HIS A 272 -12.70 13.95 -4.44
N HIS A 273 -11.40 14.25 -4.46
CA HIS A 273 -10.81 15.31 -3.65
C HIS A 273 -11.27 16.71 -4.07
N GLU A 274 -11.33 16.97 -5.37
CA GLU A 274 -11.76 18.25 -5.89
C GLU A 274 -13.25 18.55 -5.66
N LEU A 275 -14.08 17.53 -5.50
CA LEU A 275 -15.47 17.67 -5.05
C LEU A 275 -15.60 17.85 -3.52
N GLY A 276 -14.50 17.80 -2.78
CA GLY A 276 -14.48 17.95 -1.32
C GLY A 276 -15.16 16.79 -0.59
N LEU A 277 -15.12 15.59 -1.15
CA LEU A 277 -15.71 14.41 -0.52
C LEU A 277 -14.71 13.81 0.48
N GLU A 278 -15.25 13.33 1.60
CA GLU A 278 -14.48 12.58 2.58
C GLU A 278 -14.48 11.09 2.23
N ILE A 279 -13.37 10.41 2.52
CA ILE A 279 -13.30 8.95 2.37
C ILE A 279 -14.26 8.30 3.36
N GLN A 280 -14.97 7.28 2.91
CA GLN A 280 -15.94 6.55 3.72
C GLN A 280 -15.30 5.88 4.95
N ALA A 281 -16.07 5.82 6.05
CA ALA A 281 -15.61 5.27 7.33
C ALA A 281 -15.12 3.80 7.24
N GLU A 282 -15.64 3.05 6.27
CA GLU A 282 -15.18 1.69 5.96
C GLU A 282 -13.69 1.63 5.59
N VAL A 283 -13.14 2.72 5.07
CA VAL A 283 -11.75 2.84 4.65
C VAL A 283 -10.92 3.62 5.65
N SER A 284 -11.43 4.77 6.13
CA SER A 284 -10.70 5.64 7.06
C SER A 284 -10.62 5.08 8.48
N GLU A 285 -11.69 4.39 8.95
CA GLU A 285 -11.78 3.82 10.30
C GLU A 285 -12.29 2.36 10.26
N PRO A 286 -11.62 1.42 9.55
CA PRO A 286 -12.17 0.11 9.22
C PRO A 286 -12.52 -0.74 10.45
N TYR A 287 -11.69 -0.72 11.48
CA TYR A 287 -11.91 -1.49 12.70
C TYR A 287 -13.10 -0.97 13.50
N LYS A 288 -13.23 0.35 13.62
CA LYS A 288 -14.34 1.01 14.32
C LYS A 288 -15.66 0.79 13.58
N HIS A 289 -15.62 0.94 12.25
CA HIS A 289 -16.79 0.67 11.40
C HIS A 289 -17.27 -0.79 11.55
N LEU A 290 -16.35 -1.76 11.46
CA LEU A 290 -16.66 -3.18 11.60
C LEU A 290 -17.23 -3.50 13.00
N ALA A 291 -16.62 -2.98 14.07
CA ALA A 291 -17.08 -3.17 15.44
C ALA A 291 -18.52 -2.63 15.63
N ASN A 292 -18.78 -1.41 15.16
CA ASN A 292 -20.12 -0.79 15.23
C ASN A 292 -21.18 -1.58 14.43
N ARG A 293 -20.78 -2.13 13.27
CA ARG A 293 -21.65 -2.98 12.45
C ARG A 293 -22.00 -4.29 13.15
N LEU A 294 -21.04 -4.93 13.80
CA LEU A 294 -21.24 -6.16 14.57
C LEU A 294 -22.08 -5.90 15.83
N ASP A 295 -21.88 -4.78 16.52
CA ASP A 295 -22.74 -4.35 17.63
C ASP A 295 -24.21 -4.18 17.18
N SER A 296 -24.39 -3.54 16.03
CA SER A 296 -25.73 -3.37 15.46
C SER A 296 -26.37 -4.70 15.07
N PHE A 297 -25.55 -5.65 14.57
CA PHE A 297 -26.00 -7.00 14.27
C PHE A 297 -26.45 -7.75 15.54
N VAL A 298 -25.64 -7.69 16.61
CA VAL A 298 -25.98 -8.31 17.90
C VAL A 298 -27.28 -7.73 18.47
N LYS A 299 -27.44 -6.40 18.47
CA LYS A 299 -28.66 -5.73 18.94
C LYS A 299 -29.92 -6.13 18.17
N ARG A 300 -29.82 -6.30 16.85
CA ARG A 300 -30.98 -6.67 15.99
C ARG A 300 -31.38 -8.14 16.12
N ASN A 301 -30.45 -9.02 16.45
CA ASN A 301 -30.69 -10.47 16.53
C ASN A 301 -30.92 -10.97 17.96
N GLY A 302 -30.85 -10.10 18.97
CA GLY A 302 -31.35 -10.40 20.33
C GLY A 302 -32.88 -10.30 20.34
N THR A 303 -33.54 -11.29 20.93
CA THR A 303 -35.01 -11.40 20.97
C THR A 303 -35.64 -10.80 22.22
N ASN A 304 -34.87 -10.51 23.25
CA ASN A 304 -35.32 -9.90 24.50
C ASN A 304 -34.63 -8.53 24.74
N ASP A 305 -35.14 -7.75 25.69
CA ASP A 305 -34.62 -6.45 26.08
C ASP A 305 -33.13 -6.46 26.52
N ASN A 306 -32.64 -7.63 26.93
CA ASN A 306 -31.25 -7.85 27.34
C ASN A 306 -30.34 -8.21 26.13
N GLY A 307 -30.88 -8.28 24.91
CA GLY A 307 -30.13 -8.67 23.70
C GLY A 307 -29.69 -10.15 23.71
N GLU A 308 -30.46 -11.02 24.40
CA GLU A 308 -30.24 -12.47 24.44
C GLU A 308 -31.17 -13.15 23.42
N HIS A 309 -30.71 -14.27 22.87
CA HIS A 309 -31.50 -15.10 21.96
C HIS A 309 -32.08 -16.31 22.70
N GLU A 310 -33.33 -16.68 22.38
CA GLU A 310 -34.02 -17.80 23.02
C GLU A 310 -33.31 -19.14 22.79
N HIS A 311 -32.68 -19.32 21.62
CA HIS A 311 -31.95 -20.56 21.32
C HIS A 311 -30.58 -20.59 22.03
N PRO A 312 -30.29 -21.58 22.90
CA PRO A 312 -29.09 -21.58 23.75
C PRO A 312 -27.77 -21.52 22.98
N SER A 313 -27.67 -22.22 21.83
CA SER A 313 -26.44 -22.22 21.02
C SER A 313 -26.20 -20.86 20.37
N ILE A 314 -27.25 -20.22 19.84
CA ILE A 314 -27.15 -18.87 19.23
C ILE A 314 -26.78 -17.86 20.33
N ASN A 315 -27.42 -17.94 21.50
CA ASN A 315 -27.11 -17.06 22.63
C ASN A 315 -25.64 -17.18 23.07
N LYS A 316 -25.12 -18.42 23.15
CA LYS A 316 -23.72 -18.66 23.47
C LYS A 316 -22.75 -17.97 22.47
N ASP A 317 -23.08 -18.02 21.18
CA ASP A 317 -22.23 -17.38 20.15
C ASP A 317 -22.38 -15.86 20.15
N ILE A 318 -23.58 -15.33 20.43
CA ILE A 318 -23.80 -13.91 20.66
C ILE A 318 -22.99 -13.43 21.89
N GLN A 319 -22.94 -14.16 22.99
CA GLN A 319 -22.14 -13.75 24.14
C GLN A 319 -20.65 -13.74 23.84
N LYS A 320 -20.12 -14.75 23.12
CA LYS A 320 -18.72 -14.74 22.68
C LYS A 320 -18.41 -13.53 21.82
N LEU A 321 -19.31 -13.17 20.91
CA LEU A 321 -19.13 -11.99 20.05
C LEU A 321 -19.14 -10.70 20.87
N LYS A 322 -20.07 -10.55 21.83
CA LYS A 322 -20.12 -9.40 22.74
C LYS A 322 -18.82 -9.26 23.54
N ASP A 323 -18.31 -10.36 24.10
CA ASP A 323 -17.06 -10.36 24.85
C ASP A 323 -15.87 -9.94 23.97
N HIS A 324 -15.85 -10.41 22.70
CA HIS A 324 -14.82 -10.01 21.75
C HIS A 324 -14.94 -8.53 21.38
N LEU A 325 -16.15 -8.04 21.07
CA LEU A 325 -16.40 -6.64 20.74
C LEU A 325 -16.01 -5.68 21.86
N THR A 326 -16.26 -6.06 23.12
CA THR A 326 -15.81 -5.28 24.27
C THR A 326 -14.30 -5.09 24.25
N LYS A 327 -13.52 -6.14 23.94
CA LYS A 327 -12.06 -6.07 23.82
C LYS A 327 -11.63 -5.18 22.65
N VAL A 328 -12.29 -5.30 21.51
CA VAL A 328 -12.00 -4.49 20.32
C VAL A 328 -12.27 -3.01 20.57
N HIS A 329 -13.41 -2.66 21.18
CA HIS A 329 -13.73 -1.28 21.51
C HIS A 329 -12.72 -0.66 22.49
N SER A 330 -12.30 -1.41 23.49
CA SER A 330 -11.28 -0.91 24.41
C SER A 330 -9.91 -0.72 23.73
N ALA A 331 -9.54 -1.60 22.79
CA ALA A 331 -8.31 -1.43 22.02
C ALA A 331 -8.39 -0.20 21.11
N ILE A 332 -9.51 0.02 20.42
CA ILE A 332 -9.74 1.23 19.60
C ILE A 332 -9.64 2.48 20.46
N GLY A 333 -10.33 2.53 21.63
CA GLY A 333 -10.27 3.67 22.54
C GLY A 333 -8.85 3.97 23.03
N MET A 334 -8.05 2.91 23.28
CA MET A 334 -6.65 3.07 23.61
C MET A 334 -5.85 3.72 22.48
N PHE A 335 -6.02 3.28 21.23
CA PHE A 335 -5.35 3.88 20.06
C PHE A 335 -5.77 5.33 19.85
N GLU A 336 -7.07 5.64 19.90
CA GLU A 336 -7.57 7.02 19.78
C GLU A 336 -7.01 7.94 20.87
N THR A 337 -6.80 7.41 22.08
CA THR A 337 -6.20 8.17 23.19
C THR A 337 -4.74 8.48 22.91
N VAL A 338 -3.97 7.49 22.43
CA VAL A 338 -2.56 7.67 22.05
C VAL A 338 -2.44 8.67 20.89
N GLU A 339 -3.29 8.56 19.87
CA GLU A 339 -3.30 9.46 18.71
C GLU A 339 -3.55 10.91 19.13
N LYS A 340 -4.57 11.17 19.97
CA LYS A 340 -4.81 12.50 20.53
C LYS A 340 -3.63 13.06 21.34
N ILE A 341 -2.89 12.18 22.00
CA ILE A 341 -1.69 12.57 22.74
C ILE A 341 -0.62 13.04 21.77
N ILE A 342 -0.41 12.27 20.68
CA ILE A 342 0.55 12.60 19.63
C ILE A 342 0.21 13.93 18.97
N GLU A 343 -1.07 14.12 18.58
CA GLU A 343 -1.54 15.35 17.93
C GLU A 343 -1.39 16.59 18.82
N ASN A 344 -1.60 16.46 20.13
CA ASN A 344 -1.51 17.58 21.10
C ASN A 344 -0.10 17.81 21.64
N SER A 345 0.92 17.06 21.18
CA SER A 345 2.29 17.23 21.64
C SER A 345 3.04 18.29 20.82
N ASP A 346 3.77 19.19 21.50
CA ASP A 346 4.58 20.24 20.84
C ASP A 346 5.85 19.68 20.17
N LEU A 347 6.16 18.40 20.37
CA LEU A 347 7.40 17.74 19.95
C LEU A 347 7.13 16.52 19.08
N LYS A 348 6.38 16.67 17.99
CA LYS A 348 6.16 15.59 17.00
C LYS A 348 5.80 14.24 17.62
N GLY A 349 4.85 14.23 18.54
CA GLY A 349 4.34 13.00 19.15
C GLY A 349 4.94 12.67 20.53
N VAL A 350 5.78 13.51 21.10
CA VAL A 350 6.34 13.30 22.45
C VAL A 350 5.56 14.12 23.48
N PRO A 351 4.81 13.48 24.41
CA PRO A 351 4.06 14.20 25.43
C PRO A 351 4.99 14.85 26.47
N LYS A 352 4.58 16.02 26.98
CA LYS A 352 5.33 16.71 28.04
C LYS A 352 5.29 15.89 29.34
N SER A 353 6.38 15.90 30.08
CA SER A 353 6.46 15.19 31.37
C SER A 353 5.38 15.56 32.37
N SER A 354 4.86 16.79 32.33
CA SER A 354 3.77 17.26 33.18
C SER A 354 2.41 16.62 32.85
N GLU A 355 2.24 16.09 31.66
CA GLU A 355 1.00 15.48 31.17
C GLU A 355 0.98 13.96 31.38
N MET A 356 2.15 13.36 31.63
CA MET A 356 2.32 11.91 31.82
C MET A 356 1.33 11.27 32.80
N PRO A 357 1.05 11.83 33.99
CA PRO A 357 0.10 11.23 34.92
C PRO A 357 -1.32 11.12 34.35
N GLN A 358 -1.79 12.17 33.63
CA GLN A 358 -3.10 12.20 33.00
C GLN A 358 -3.21 11.18 31.87
N LEU A 359 -2.13 11.01 31.08
CA LEU A 359 -2.05 10.04 30.00
C LEU A 359 -2.08 8.61 30.52
N ILE A 360 -1.33 8.33 31.60
CA ILE A 360 -1.37 7.00 32.25
C ILE A 360 -2.78 6.71 32.75
N GLU A 361 -3.47 7.67 33.35
CA GLU A 361 -4.84 7.51 33.83
C GLU A 361 -5.81 7.26 32.67
N ALA A 362 -5.73 8.02 31.57
CA ALA A 362 -6.55 7.83 30.39
C ALA A 362 -6.36 6.43 29.76
N LEU A 363 -5.12 6.04 29.50
CA LEU A 363 -4.80 4.72 28.93
C LEU A 363 -5.18 3.59 29.89
N THR A 364 -5.01 3.77 31.19
CA THR A 364 -5.40 2.77 32.19
C THR A 364 -6.92 2.61 32.27
N SER A 365 -7.69 3.69 32.07
CA SER A 365 -9.17 3.63 32.08
C SER A 365 -9.70 2.79 30.91
N GLU A 366 -9.10 2.92 29.72
CA GLU A 366 -9.47 2.13 28.53
C GLU A 366 -9.15 0.63 28.70
N ILE A 367 -8.13 0.30 29.49
CA ILE A 367 -7.72 -1.10 29.75
C ILE A 367 -8.43 -1.70 30.96
N LYS A 368 -9.03 -0.88 31.80
CA LYS A 368 -9.69 -1.32 33.05
C LYS A 368 -10.67 -2.47 32.88
N PRO A 369 -11.45 -2.60 31.79
CA PRO A 369 -12.31 -3.76 31.57
C PRO A 369 -11.58 -5.11 31.50
N PHE A 370 -10.27 -5.12 31.31
CA PHE A 370 -9.44 -6.30 31.12
C PHE A 370 -8.66 -6.71 32.39
N VAL A 371 -8.59 -5.87 33.40
CA VAL A 371 -7.70 -6.02 34.59
C VAL A 371 -7.96 -7.27 35.46
N ASN A 372 -9.09 -7.92 35.30
CA ASN A 372 -9.50 -9.04 36.18
C ASN A 372 -9.55 -10.40 35.48
N LYS A 373 -8.91 -10.55 34.32
CA LYS A 373 -9.05 -11.77 33.49
C LYS A 373 -7.68 -12.39 33.16
N SER A 374 -7.57 -13.34 32.31
CA SER A 374 -6.46 -14.26 32.07
C SER A 374 -5.07 -13.67 31.79
N THR A 375 -4.02 -14.50 31.76
CA THR A 375 -2.62 -14.11 31.48
C THR A 375 -2.41 -13.39 30.14
N GLU A 376 -3.26 -13.63 29.13
CA GLU A 376 -3.22 -12.93 27.85
C GLU A 376 -3.64 -11.46 27.98
N GLU A 377 -4.44 -11.11 28.97
CA GLU A 377 -4.95 -9.76 29.22
C GLU A 377 -3.95 -8.87 29.98
N ILE A 378 -2.97 -9.47 30.66
CA ILE A 378 -1.84 -8.75 31.29
C ILE A 378 -1.00 -8.00 30.23
N HIS A 379 -1.02 -8.47 28.99
CA HIS A 379 -0.40 -7.80 27.87
C HIS A 379 -0.90 -6.36 27.66
N LEU A 380 -2.20 -6.15 27.79
CA LEU A 380 -2.82 -4.85 27.58
C LEU A 380 -2.52 -3.88 28.72
N ILE A 381 -2.29 -4.38 29.95
CA ILE A 381 -1.97 -3.55 31.13
C ILE A 381 -0.56 -2.97 31.05
N SER A 382 0.40 -3.72 30.50
CA SER A 382 1.79 -3.23 30.36
C SER A 382 1.97 -2.30 29.17
N THR A 383 1.11 -2.35 28.17
CA THR A 383 1.21 -1.56 26.94
C THR A 383 1.24 -0.05 27.17
N PRO A 384 0.36 0.57 27.98
CA PRO A 384 0.43 2.00 28.26
C PRO A 384 1.75 2.45 28.87
N ASN A 385 2.22 1.72 29.88
CA ASN A 385 3.50 2.04 30.51
C ASN A 385 4.68 1.89 29.54
N ALA A 386 4.64 0.90 28.65
CA ALA A 386 5.65 0.69 27.62
C ALA A 386 5.67 1.84 26.61
N LEU A 387 4.50 2.25 26.11
CA LEU A 387 4.37 3.39 25.17
C LEU A 387 4.82 4.70 25.82
N LEU A 388 4.37 4.98 27.05
CA LEU A 388 4.75 6.19 27.78
C LEU A 388 6.24 6.21 28.12
N ALA A 389 6.84 5.03 28.39
CA ALA A 389 8.28 4.90 28.59
C ALA A 389 9.07 5.28 27.32
N GLU A 390 8.58 4.83 26.15
CA GLU A 390 9.18 5.15 24.86
C GLU A 390 9.08 6.66 24.56
N PHE A 391 7.93 7.25 24.76
CA PHE A 391 7.75 8.70 24.62
C PHE A 391 8.67 9.48 25.58
N ALA A 392 8.74 9.07 26.86
CA ALA A 392 9.63 9.71 27.81
C ALA A 392 11.12 9.58 27.43
N ALA A 393 11.51 8.45 26.84
CA ALA A 393 12.89 8.26 26.35
C ALA A 393 13.19 9.17 25.14
N ASN A 394 12.25 9.30 24.20
CA ASN A 394 12.37 10.20 23.05
C ASN A 394 12.46 11.68 23.48
N ASP A 395 11.70 12.07 24.53
CA ASP A 395 11.78 13.40 25.16
C ASP A 395 13.03 13.57 26.07
N LYS A 396 13.96 12.62 26.01
CA LYS A 396 15.18 12.61 26.86
C LYS A 396 14.88 12.64 28.37
N ASN A 397 13.64 12.36 28.79
CA ASN A 397 13.23 12.21 30.18
C ASN A 397 13.52 10.78 30.69
N TYR A 398 14.81 10.46 30.76
CA TYR A 398 15.25 9.09 31.07
C TYR A 398 14.88 8.62 32.49
N LYS A 399 14.62 9.54 33.44
CA LYS A 399 14.15 9.18 34.77
C LYS A 399 12.74 8.58 34.74
N GLU A 400 11.85 9.21 33.98
CA GLU A 400 10.49 8.71 33.82
C GLU A 400 10.47 7.49 32.92
N ALA A 401 11.25 7.47 31.84
CA ALA A 401 11.42 6.30 30.97
C ALA A 401 11.88 5.06 31.76
N TYR A 402 12.85 5.21 32.67
CA TYR A 402 13.30 4.14 33.55
C TYR A 402 12.17 3.62 34.45
N LYS A 403 11.42 4.51 35.10
CA LYS A 403 10.32 4.12 36.01
C LYS A 403 9.21 3.40 35.26
N LEU A 404 8.80 3.92 34.13
CA LEU A 404 7.71 3.38 33.32
C LEU A 404 8.09 2.05 32.66
N SER A 405 9.30 1.97 32.08
CA SER A 405 9.78 0.71 31.48
C SER A 405 9.94 -0.40 32.52
N LYS A 406 10.46 -0.08 33.72
CA LYS A 406 10.56 -1.04 34.83
C LYS A 406 9.17 -1.50 35.30
N ALA A 407 8.18 -0.61 35.34
CA ALA A 407 6.79 -0.96 35.65
C ALA A 407 6.14 -1.84 34.55
N ALA A 408 6.41 -1.54 33.29
CA ALA A 408 5.95 -2.38 32.17
C ALA A 408 6.56 -3.78 32.22
N LEU A 409 7.86 -3.88 32.46
CA LEU A 409 8.61 -5.14 32.56
C LEU A 409 8.19 -6.00 33.75
N ALA A 410 7.75 -5.39 34.86
CA ALA A 410 7.22 -6.11 36.01
C ALA A 410 5.91 -6.85 35.69
N ASN A 411 5.13 -6.35 34.73
CA ASN A 411 3.90 -6.99 34.28
C ASN A 411 4.17 -7.98 33.14
N ARG A 412 5.02 -7.57 32.19
CA ARG A 412 5.37 -8.40 31.03
C ARG A 412 6.73 -8.04 30.47
N ILE A 413 7.52 -9.06 30.20
CA ILE A 413 8.82 -8.91 29.53
C ILE A 413 8.59 -8.84 28.03
N THR A 414 8.92 -7.70 27.39
CA THR A 414 8.87 -7.47 25.96
C THR A 414 10.18 -6.82 25.50
N ILE A 415 10.58 -7.06 24.24
CA ILE A 415 11.79 -6.47 23.65
C ILE A 415 11.69 -4.95 23.61
N GLU A 416 10.51 -4.42 23.30
CA GLU A 416 10.24 -2.98 23.26
C GLU A 416 10.53 -2.32 24.61
N SER A 417 10.01 -2.90 25.69
CA SER A 417 10.25 -2.40 27.06
C SER A 417 11.69 -2.61 27.52
N ILE A 418 12.33 -3.73 27.13
CA ILE A 418 13.76 -3.99 27.43
C ILE A 418 14.63 -2.93 26.75
N SER A 419 14.41 -2.66 25.46
CA SER A 419 15.17 -1.68 24.68
C SER A 419 15.09 -0.29 25.31
N THR A 420 13.89 0.18 25.65
CA THR A 420 13.67 1.45 26.33
C THR A 420 14.31 1.48 27.73
N PHE A 421 14.25 0.37 28.45
CA PHE A 421 14.91 0.25 29.77
C PHE A 421 16.43 0.36 29.66
N ILE A 422 17.06 -0.30 28.67
CA ILE A 422 18.51 -0.20 28.44
C ILE A 422 18.90 1.25 28.08
N ARG A 423 18.15 1.91 27.20
CA ARG A 423 18.39 3.34 26.87
C ARG A 423 18.33 4.23 28.10
N ALA A 424 17.34 4.00 28.96
CA ALA A 424 17.22 4.73 30.21
C ALA A 424 18.40 4.44 31.17
N LEU A 425 18.84 3.17 31.31
CA LEU A 425 20.01 2.79 32.09
C LEU A 425 21.30 3.47 31.58
N LEU A 426 21.51 3.47 30.25
CA LEU A 426 22.66 4.08 29.61
C LEU A 426 22.75 5.57 29.92
N ASN A 427 21.65 6.29 29.72
CA ASN A 427 21.64 7.76 29.91
C ASN A 427 21.60 8.19 31.38
N LEU A 428 21.17 7.32 32.30
CA LEU A 428 21.22 7.56 33.74
C LEU A 428 22.54 7.10 34.39
N GLY A 429 23.43 6.45 33.64
CA GLY A 429 24.65 5.86 34.17
C GLY A 429 24.44 4.68 35.12
N LYS A 430 23.30 3.95 34.96
CA LYS A 430 22.91 2.83 35.83
C LYS A 430 23.10 1.46 35.18
N LEU A 431 24.08 1.30 34.31
CA LEU A 431 24.36 0.06 33.59
C LEU A 431 24.91 -1.09 34.48
N ASP A 432 25.11 -0.85 35.77
CA ASP A 432 25.28 -1.88 36.80
C ASP A 432 24.03 -2.77 36.95
N GLU A 433 22.82 -2.23 36.68
CA GLU A 433 21.55 -3.01 36.65
C GLU A 433 21.39 -3.89 35.36
N PHE A 434 22.35 -3.89 34.44
CA PHE A 434 22.26 -4.68 33.17
C PHE A 434 22.13 -6.19 33.42
N GLY A 435 22.48 -6.70 34.57
CA GLY A 435 22.25 -8.08 34.98
C GLY A 435 20.76 -8.46 34.99
N GLU A 436 19.85 -7.51 35.29
CA GLU A 436 18.40 -7.72 35.21
C GLU A 436 17.98 -7.92 33.72
N VAL A 437 18.57 -7.15 32.80
CA VAL A 437 18.32 -7.25 31.36
C VAL A 437 18.71 -8.64 30.83
N ILE A 438 19.87 -9.16 31.23
CA ILE A 438 20.33 -10.50 30.85
C ILE A 438 19.28 -11.55 31.23
N SER A 439 18.83 -11.51 32.50
CA SER A 439 17.84 -12.47 33.01
C SER A 439 16.49 -12.38 32.26
N MET A 440 16.10 -11.16 31.83
CA MET A 440 14.88 -10.95 31.05
C MET A 440 15.03 -11.52 29.64
N LEU A 441 16.16 -11.27 28.97
CA LEU A 441 16.44 -11.75 27.61
C LEU A 441 16.48 -13.28 27.55
N GLU A 442 17.01 -13.97 28.57
CA GLU A 442 17.02 -15.41 28.65
C GLU A 442 15.61 -16.03 28.61
N SER A 443 14.59 -15.30 29.02
CA SER A 443 13.20 -15.74 28.93
C SER A 443 12.60 -15.67 27.53
N ILE A 444 13.21 -14.92 26.60
CA ILE A 444 12.73 -14.70 25.24
C ILE A 444 13.14 -15.88 24.35
N LYS A 445 12.16 -16.56 23.77
CA LYS A 445 12.39 -17.77 22.95
C LYS A 445 12.65 -17.47 21.49
N SER A 446 11.99 -16.46 20.93
CA SER A 446 12.08 -16.06 19.52
C SER A 446 12.02 -14.55 19.39
N LEU A 447 12.58 -14.02 18.29
CA LEU A 447 12.53 -12.61 17.92
C LEU A 447 11.87 -12.50 16.55
N SER A 448 11.09 -11.44 16.33
CA SER A 448 10.80 -10.95 14.98
C SER A 448 11.98 -10.09 14.49
N ASP A 449 12.14 -9.93 13.18
CA ASP A 449 13.20 -9.10 12.61
C ASP A 449 13.17 -7.66 13.14
N ARG A 450 11.99 -7.07 13.26
CA ARG A 450 11.79 -5.74 13.89
C ARG A 450 12.30 -5.69 15.34
N GLN A 451 12.11 -6.75 16.11
CA GLN A 451 12.62 -6.83 17.49
C GLN A 451 14.13 -7.02 17.52
N ALA A 452 14.68 -7.79 16.60
CA ALA A 452 16.11 -7.97 16.43
C ALA A 452 16.78 -6.64 16.06
N GLN A 453 16.26 -5.92 15.08
CA GLN A 453 16.74 -4.59 14.67
C GLN A 453 16.72 -3.59 15.84
N ARG A 454 15.67 -3.61 16.66
CA ARG A 454 15.59 -2.76 17.86
C ARG A 454 16.68 -3.04 18.88
N LEU A 455 17.05 -4.31 19.09
CA LEU A 455 18.18 -4.68 19.97
C LEU A 455 19.53 -4.30 19.36
N ILE A 456 19.69 -4.43 18.04
CA ILE A 456 20.89 -3.99 17.31
C ILE A 456 21.07 -2.49 17.47
N SER A 457 20.01 -1.68 17.29
CA SER A 457 20.05 -0.22 17.50
C SER A 457 20.56 0.15 18.90
N VAL A 458 20.02 -0.50 19.93
CA VAL A 458 20.47 -0.26 21.32
C VAL A 458 21.91 -0.75 21.54
N ALA A 459 22.35 -1.81 20.88
CA ALA A 459 23.73 -2.26 20.95
C ALA A 459 24.68 -1.23 20.33
N VAL A 460 24.30 -0.59 19.23
CA VAL A 460 25.09 0.51 18.61
C VAL A 460 25.20 1.70 19.58
N GLU A 461 24.10 2.13 20.23
CA GLU A 461 24.13 3.17 21.24
C GLU A 461 25.09 2.85 22.42
N LEU A 462 25.15 1.58 22.84
CA LEU A 462 26.07 1.14 23.88
C LEU A 462 27.54 1.18 23.42
N MET A 463 27.84 1.03 22.12
CA MET A 463 29.19 1.08 21.57
C MET A 463 29.81 2.49 21.57
N GLU A 464 29.02 3.56 21.69
CA GLU A 464 29.53 4.91 21.79
C GLU A 464 30.53 5.09 22.98
N LYS A 465 30.38 4.27 24.01
CA LYS A 465 31.26 4.27 25.16
C LYS A 465 32.04 2.95 25.30
N LYS A 466 33.36 3.01 25.23
CA LYS A 466 34.23 1.82 25.28
C LYS A 466 33.96 0.90 26.48
N GLU A 467 33.56 1.43 27.64
CA GLU A 467 33.23 0.66 28.83
C GLU A 467 31.96 -0.21 28.71
N HIS A 468 31.14 0.03 27.69
CA HIS A 468 29.86 -0.66 27.49
C HIS A 468 29.89 -1.65 26.30
N ILE A 469 30.99 -1.74 25.57
CA ILE A 469 31.16 -2.61 24.40
C ILE A 469 30.81 -4.08 24.73
N GLY A 470 31.22 -4.57 25.92
CA GLY A 470 30.89 -5.95 26.33
C GLY A 470 29.38 -6.21 26.48
N LYS A 471 28.58 -5.15 26.82
CA LYS A 471 27.11 -5.27 26.88
C LYS A 471 26.51 -5.23 25.48
N ALA A 472 27.06 -4.41 24.59
CA ALA A 472 26.68 -4.41 23.18
C ALA A 472 26.93 -5.76 22.53
N ALA A 473 28.12 -6.34 22.73
CA ALA A 473 28.45 -7.68 22.26
C ALA A 473 27.47 -8.76 22.77
N TYR A 474 27.05 -8.65 24.03
CA TYR A 474 26.05 -9.56 24.59
C TYR A 474 24.70 -9.48 23.83
N LEU A 475 24.20 -8.28 23.57
CA LEU A 475 22.93 -8.09 22.83
C LEU A 475 23.01 -8.65 21.42
N LEU A 476 24.10 -8.35 20.70
CA LEU A 476 24.29 -8.85 19.33
C LEU A 476 24.39 -10.38 19.29
N ASN A 477 25.14 -10.99 20.19
CA ASN A 477 25.24 -12.45 20.31
C ASN A 477 23.89 -13.07 20.71
N PHE A 478 23.11 -12.39 21.55
CA PHE A 478 21.75 -12.82 21.87
C PHE A 478 20.88 -12.83 20.61
N VAL A 479 20.89 -11.78 19.80
CA VAL A 479 20.16 -11.72 18.50
C VAL A 479 20.66 -12.86 17.61
N LYS A 480 21.97 -13.03 17.42
CA LYS A 480 22.57 -14.08 16.58
C LYS A 480 22.17 -15.49 17.01
N SER A 481 21.87 -15.71 18.30
CA SER A 481 21.43 -17.01 18.83
C SER A 481 19.97 -17.36 18.50
N LYS A 482 19.18 -16.44 17.91
CA LYS A 482 17.77 -16.64 17.58
C LYS A 482 17.59 -16.77 16.06
N PRO A 483 16.55 -17.49 15.60
CA PRO A 483 16.20 -17.51 14.17
C PRO A 483 15.77 -16.10 13.70
N HIS A 484 16.30 -15.63 12.59
CA HIS A 484 16.02 -14.35 11.96
C HIS A 484 16.34 -14.38 10.47
N SER A 485 16.10 -13.29 9.74
CA SER A 485 16.38 -13.17 8.31
C SER A 485 17.87 -12.95 8.02
N GLU A 486 18.29 -13.21 6.77
CA GLU A 486 19.65 -12.92 6.29
C GLU A 486 20.01 -11.43 6.41
N GLU A 487 19.03 -10.56 6.27
CA GLU A 487 19.22 -9.12 6.45
C GLU A 487 19.65 -8.77 7.89
N VAL A 488 19.00 -9.36 8.89
CA VAL A 488 19.37 -9.19 10.30
C VAL A 488 20.76 -9.77 10.57
N ASP A 489 21.12 -10.91 9.97
CA ASP A 489 22.47 -11.49 10.06
C ASP A 489 23.54 -10.50 9.58
N THR A 490 23.26 -9.82 8.47
CA THR A 490 24.18 -8.81 7.91
C THR A 490 24.48 -7.69 8.92
N TYR A 491 23.46 -7.14 9.57
CA TYR A 491 23.65 -6.10 10.59
C TYR A 491 24.32 -6.61 11.86
N VAL A 492 24.03 -7.84 12.28
CA VAL A 492 24.66 -8.44 13.47
C VAL A 492 26.13 -8.68 13.22
N ASP A 493 26.50 -9.28 12.09
CA ASP A 493 27.88 -9.60 11.75
C ASP A 493 28.73 -8.32 11.55
N LEU A 494 28.16 -7.30 10.88
CA LEU A 494 28.78 -6.00 10.74
C LEU A 494 29.13 -5.38 12.11
N ASN A 495 28.17 -5.37 13.03
CA ASN A 495 28.37 -4.75 14.35
C ASN A 495 29.26 -5.58 15.29
N LEU A 496 29.27 -6.90 15.18
CA LEU A 496 30.23 -7.77 15.89
C LEU A 496 31.65 -7.52 15.41
N ALA A 497 31.84 -7.43 14.09
CA ALA A 497 33.14 -7.11 13.51
C ALA A 497 33.63 -5.69 13.89
N LEU A 498 32.70 -4.73 13.94
CA LEU A 498 33.00 -3.39 14.44
C LEU A 498 33.49 -3.44 15.90
N ILE A 499 32.87 -4.25 16.76
CA ILE A 499 33.31 -4.45 18.15
C ILE A 499 34.72 -5.00 18.20
N ASP A 500 35.04 -6.03 17.41
CA ASP A 500 36.38 -6.61 17.37
C ASP A 500 37.44 -5.55 16.98
N ARG A 501 37.14 -4.73 15.97
CA ARG A 501 38.00 -3.62 15.55
C ARG A 501 38.16 -2.56 16.64
N LEU A 502 37.08 -2.15 17.32
CA LEU A 502 37.13 -1.15 18.42
C LEU A 502 37.93 -1.65 19.62
N GLN A 503 38.00 -2.97 19.82
CA GLN A 503 38.77 -3.60 20.90
C GLN A 503 40.20 -3.97 20.50
N ASN A 504 40.62 -3.73 19.24
CA ASN A 504 41.84 -4.21 18.62
C ASN A 504 42.01 -5.74 18.73
N GLN A 505 40.91 -6.49 18.55
CA GLN A 505 40.92 -7.94 18.52
C GLN A 505 40.94 -8.43 17.04
N GLU A 506 41.52 -9.61 16.83
CA GLU A 506 41.45 -10.24 15.54
C GLU A 506 40.05 -10.86 15.33
N MET A 507 39.43 -10.56 14.19
CA MET A 507 38.16 -11.17 13.80
C MET A 507 38.36 -12.65 13.49
N SER A 508 37.36 -13.47 13.83
CA SER A 508 37.40 -14.90 13.46
C SER A 508 37.33 -15.07 11.94
N GLU A 509 37.97 -16.14 11.41
CA GLU A 509 37.88 -16.46 9.97
C GLU A 509 36.42 -16.59 9.51
N GLU A 510 35.56 -17.20 10.32
CA GLU A 510 34.13 -17.35 10.02
C GLU A 510 33.41 -16.00 9.85
N LEU A 511 33.74 -15.02 10.72
CA LEU A 511 33.14 -13.67 10.64
C LEU A 511 33.64 -12.91 9.41
N VAL A 512 34.92 -13.02 9.10
CA VAL A 512 35.51 -12.41 7.88
C VAL A 512 34.89 -13.00 6.62
N ASP A 513 34.72 -14.32 6.56
CA ASP A 513 34.08 -14.99 5.42
C ASP A 513 32.60 -14.58 5.28
N SER A 514 31.88 -14.47 6.40
CA SER A 514 30.49 -13.98 6.42
C SER A 514 30.40 -12.57 5.88
N LEU A 515 31.24 -11.64 6.38
CA LEU A 515 31.27 -10.25 5.93
C LEU A 515 31.62 -10.12 4.44
N ASN A 516 32.55 -10.92 3.93
CA ASN A 516 32.87 -10.90 2.51
C ASN A 516 31.70 -11.38 1.63
N ASN A 517 30.88 -12.34 2.12
CA ASN A 517 29.68 -12.77 1.42
C ASN A 517 28.59 -11.69 1.45
N HIS A 518 28.37 -11.06 2.61
CA HIS A 518 27.43 -9.94 2.74
C HIS A 518 27.86 -8.74 1.89
N LEU A 519 29.15 -8.42 1.85
CA LEU A 519 29.70 -7.34 1.03
C LEU A 519 29.39 -7.53 -0.47
N LYS A 520 29.47 -8.74 -0.99
CA LYS A 520 29.06 -9.02 -2.38
C LYS A 520 27.59 -8.73 -2.61
N ASN A 521 26.73 -9.17 -1.68
CA ASN A 521 25.29 -8.97 -1.79
C ASN A 521 24.93 -7.47 -1.74
N THR A 522 25.60 -6.68 -0.89
CA THR A 522 25.34 -5.23 -0.78
C THR A 522 25.85 -4.46 -2.00
N ILE A 523 26.97 -4.86 -2.61
CA ILE A 523 27.44 -4.30 -3.88
C ILE A 523 26.43 -4.61 -4.99
N ASP A 524 25.94 -5.85 -5.08
CA ASP A 524 24.98 -6.27 -6.10
C ASP A 524 23.61 -5.57 -5.94
N SER A 525 23.22 -5.23 -4.71
CA SER A 525 21.98 -4.51 -4.40
C SER A 525 22.10 -2.98 -4.41
N ASN A 526 23.31 -2.43 -4.63
CA ASN A 526 23.63 -0.98 -4.53
C ASN A 526 23.33 -0.37 -3.15
N ASP A 527 23.49 -1.14 -2.07
CA ASP A 527 23.43 -0.60 -0.71
C ASP A 527 24.79 0.02 -0.33
N HIS A 528 24.96 1.28 -0.68
CA HIS A 528 26.23 2.00 -0.53
C HIS A 528 26.62 2.18 0.94
N TRP A 529 25.64 2.32 1.83
CA TRP A 529 25.86 2.49 3.26
C TRP A 529 26.46 1.23 3.91
N LEU A 530 25.85 0.07 3.71
CA LEU A 530 26.37 -1.19 4.22
C LEU A 530 27.69 -1.57 3.54
N THR A 531 27.81 -1.32 2.22
CA THR A 531 29.04 -1.53 1.46
C THR A 531 30.19 -0.72 2.05
N PHE A 532 29.96 0.57 2.36
CA PHE A 532 30.95 1.45 3.01
C PHE A 532 31.38 0.87 4.38
N GLY A 533 30.43 0.55 5.24
CA GLY A 533 30.69 0.05 6.58
C GLY A 533 31.50 -1.25 6.60
N MET A 534 31.11 -2.23 5.78
CA MET A 534 31.81 -3.50 5.69
C MET A 534 33.20 -3.37 5.11
N SER A 535 33.36 -2.60 4.02
CA SER A 535 34.66 -2.40 3.40
C SER A 535 35.62 -1.64 4.30
N LEU A 536 35.15 -0.70 5.11
CA LEU A 536 35.97 -0.01 6.11
C LEU A 536 36.46 -0.98 7.19
N ILE A 537 35.60 -1.88 7.68
CA ILE A 537 35.96 -2.89 8.68
C ILE A 537 36.95 -3.92 8.08
N LEU A 538 36.81 -4.25 6.81
CA LEU A 538 37.69 -5.19 6.10
C LEU A 538 38.98 -4.56 5.56
N ASP A 539 39.27 -3.28 5.85
CA ASP A 539 40.40 -2.49 5.35
C ASP A 539 40.51 -2.44 3.80
N ASN A 540 39.35 -2.41 3.10
CA ASN A 540 39.28 -2.35 1.64
C ASN A 540 39.03 -0.91 1.18
N GLU A 541 40.07 -0.09 1.16
CA GLU A 541 39.99 1.36 0.90
C GLU A 541 39.42 1.70 -0.49
N ASP A 542 39.71 0.88 -1.51
CA ASP A 542 39.19 1.11 -2.87
C ASP A 542 37.65 1.04 -2.91
N VAL A 543 37.07 0.02 -2.28
CA VAL A 543 35.63 -0.15 -2.20
C VAL A 543 34.98 0.89 -1.27
N VAL A 544 35.67 1.29 -0.20
CA VAL A 544 35.21 2.40 0.66
C VAL A 544 35.05 3.68 -0.15
N MET A 545 36.04 4.03 -0.97
CA MET A 545 35.98 5.24 -1.81
C MET A 545 34.91 5.16 -2.89
N GLU A 546 34.71 3.98 -3.50
CA GLU A 546 33.66 3.75 -4.49
C GLU A 546 32.28 3.89 -3.88
N ALA A 547 32.04 3.26 -2.73
CA ALA A 547 30.78 3.38 -2.00
C ALA A 547 30.52 4.83 -1.54
N ALA A 548 31.52 5.50 -1.00
CA ALA A 548 31.44 6.88 -0.57
C ALA A 548 31.08 7.85 -1.70
N ALA A 549 31.63 7.63 -2.90
CA ALA A 549 31.31 8.45 -4.08
C ALA A 549 29.86 8.29 -4.57
N ALA A 550 29.20 7.19 -4.18
CA ALA A 550 27.81 6.92 -4.54
C ALA A 550 26.79 7.27 -3.43
N MET A 551 27.28 7.64 -2.22
CA MET A 551 26.45 8.08 -1.09
C MET A 551 26.05 9.57 -1.24
N SER A 552 24.96 9.95 -0.56
CA SER A 552 24.57 11.35 -0.48
C SER A 552 25.53 12.16 0.41
N GLN A 553 25.62 13.49 0.17
CA GLN A 553 26.43 14.38 1.00
C GLN A 553 26.05 14.37 2.48
N ASP A 554 24.73 14.27 2.76
CA ASP A 554 24.25 14.22 4.14
C ASP A 554 24.74 12.96 4.87
N GLU A 555 24.73 11.81 4.21
CA GLU A 555 25.24 10.55 4.75
C GLU A 555 26.76 10.61 5.00
N LEU A 556 27.54 11.11 4.05
CA LEU A 556 28.98 11.27 4.19
C LEU A 556 29.34 12.27 5.30
N THR A 557 28.68 13.41 5.34
CA THR A 557 28.87 14.42 6.38
C THR A 557 28.60 13.82 7.76
N HIS A 558 27.56 13.01 7.87
CA HIS A 558 27.19 12.36 9.12
C HIS A 558 28.27 11.39 9.61
N ILE A 559 28.88 10.62 8.71
CA ILE A 559 30.03 9.76 9.03
C ILE A 559 31.25 10.58 9.47
N LEU A 560 31.52 11.72 8.83
CA LEU A 560 32.70 12.54 9.08
C LEU A 560 32.61 13.35 10.39
N ILE A 561 31.42 13.61 10.92
CA ILE A 561 31.21 14.31 12.22
C ILE A 561 31.77 13.53 13.43
N LYS A 562 32.19 12.27 13.23
CA LYS A 562 32.88 11.44 14.24
C LYS A 562 32.05 11.11 15.50
N GLU A 563 30.74 11.15 15.42
CA GLU A 563 29.88 10.77 16.55
C GLU A 563 29.53 9.27 16.54
N MET A 564 29.80 8.59 15.43
CA MET A 564 29.51 7.17 15.26
C MET A 564 30.67 6.27 15.70
N PRO A 565 30.41 5.10 16.28
CA PRO A 565 31.45 4.12 16.59
C PRO A 565 32.37 3.79 15.41
N ILE A 566 31.78 3.62 14.21
CA ILE A 566 32.49 3.28 12.97
C ILE A 566 33.43 4.41 12.50
N SER A 567 33.10 5.66 12.75
CA SER A 567 33.92 6.82 12.37
C SER A 567 35.30 6.80 13.03
N SER A 568 35.43 6.10 14.15
CA SER A 568 36.72 5.96 14.84
C SER A 568 37.71 5.05 14.09
N LEU A 569 37.26 4.30 13.11
CA LEU A 569 38.11 3.46 12.23
C LEU A 569 38.68 4.24 11.05
N ILE A 570 38.15 5.43 10.75
CA ILE A 570 38.61 6.26 9.63
C ILE A 570 39.98 6.89 10.00
N SER A 571 41.02 6.50 9.24
CA SER A 571 42.35 7.10 9.36
C SER A 571 42.32 8.55 8.89
N GLN A 572 43.32 9.36 9.33
CA GLN A 572 43.40 10.76 8.92
C GLN A 572 43.55 10.90 7.39
N GLU A 573 44.28 10.00 6.75
CA GLU A 573 44.47 9.98 5.29
C GLU A 573 43.15 9.70 4.57
N LEU A 574 42.37 8.73 5.05
CA LEU A 574 41.04 8.40 4.48
C LEU A 574 40.04 9.53 4.76
N TYR A 575 40.09 10.15 5.94
CA TYR A 575 39.27 11.30 6.29
C TYR A 575 39.47 12.48 5.32
N ASP A 576 40.73 12.78 5.02
CA ASP A 576 41.07 13.85 4.08
C ASP A 576 40.55 13.56 2.66
N LYS A 577 40.62 12.28 2.22
CA LYS A 577 40.07 11.85 0.93
C LYS A 577 38.52 11.94 0.89
N LEU A 578 37.84 11.51 1.93
CA LEU A 578 36.38 11.57 2.03
C LEU A 578 35.86 13.02 2.12
N SER A 579 36.58 13.89 2.83
CA SER A 579 36.22 15.31 2.94
C SER A 579 36.26 16.02 1.58
N LEU A 580 37.18 15.63 0.68
CA LEU A 580 37.22 16.15 -0.69
C LEU A 580 35.98 15.77 -1.52
N LEU A 581 35.33 14.64 -1.25
CA LEU A 581 34.08 14.26 -1.92
C LEU A 581 32.92 15.16 -1.49
N VAL A 582 32.90 15.59 -0.24
CA VAL A 582 31.88 16.52 0.29
C VAL A 582 32.08 17.93 -0.27
N GLU A 583 33.33 18.41 -0.35
CA GLU A 583 33.66 19.76 -0.84
C GLU A 583 33.51 19.90 -2.37
N ALA A 584 33.67 18.82 -3.14
CA ALA A 584 33.66 18.87 -4.62
C ALA A 584 32.29 19.18 -5.24
N GLU A 585 31.18 18.98 -4.53
CA GLU A 585 29.85 19.31 -5.03
C GLU A 585 29.39 20.74 -4.68
N GLU A 586 30.05 21.43 -3.73
CA GLU A 586 29.74 22.83 -3.44
C GLU A 586 30.29 23.82 -4.51
N GLU A 587 31.18 23.37 -5.41
CA GLU A 587 31.80 24.21 -6.45
C GLU A 587 31.11 24.19 -7.84
N LEU A 588 29.94 23.60 -8.02
CA LEU A 588 29.19 23.69 -9.27
C LEU A 588 28.47 25.06 -9.38
N PRO A 589 28.75 25.89 -10.41
CA PRO A 589 28.21 27.24 -10.49
C PRO A 589 26.70 27.23 -10.73
N ASP A 590 26.02 27.97 -9.87
CA ASP A 590 24.62 28.34 -9.94
C ASP A 590 24.21 28.80 -11.35
N GLY A 591 23.37 28.03 -11.99
CA GLY A 591 22.75 28.36 -13.26
C GLY A 591 21.23 28.24 -13.21
N SER A 592 20.59 29.38 -12.94
CA SER A 592 19.14 29.65 -13.04
C SER A 592 18.31 29.48 -11.76
N SER A 593 18.17 30.64 -11.09
CA SER A 593 17.16 30.91 -10.07
C SER A 593 15.75 30.92 -10.65
N GLU A 594 14.87 30.03 -10.19
CA GLU A 594 13.46 30.35 -10.03
C GLU A 594 13.03 29.96 -8.62
N SER A 595 12.64 31.01 -7.88
CA SER A 595 12.20 30.96 -6.49
C SER A 595 10.92 30.18 -6.34
N CYS A 596 10.93 29.11 -5.55
CA CYS A 596 9.76 28.59 -4.89
C CYS A 596 10.01 28.61 -3.38
N ASP A 597 9.30 29.49 -2.71
CA ASP A 597 9.23 29.57 -1.25
C ASP A 597 8.69 28.25 -0.68
N LEU A 598 9.51 27.53 0.06
CA LEU A 598 9.10 26.46 0.96
C LEU A 598 9.44 26.88 2.40
N PRO A 599 8.54 26.65 3.36
CA PRO A 599 8.73 27.12 4.73
C PRO A 599 9.78 26.28 5.47
N ASP A 600 10.54 26.99 6.30
CA ASP A 600 11.53 26.51 7.25
C ASP A 600 11.17 25.14 7.88
N SER A 601 11.94 24.11 7.55
CA SER A 601 11.98 22.89 8.32
C SER A 601 13.17 22.93 9.27
N THR A 602 12.87 23.21 10.52
CA THR A 602 13.79 23.07 11.66
C THR A 602 14.46 21.71 11.68
N VAL A 603 15.77 21.75 11.69
CA VAL A 603 16.68 20.62 11.93
C VAL A 603 16.25 19.87 13.19
N THR A 604 15.80 18.64 13.01
CA THR A 604 15.56 17.71 14.12
C THR A 604 16.76 16.76 14.19
N ASN A 605 17.44 16.77 15.33
CA ASN A 605 18.49 15.82 15.70
C ASN A 605 18.03 14.37 15.49
N CYS A 606 18.41 13.77 14.37
CA CYS A 606 18.42 12.33 14.17
C CYS A 606 19.81 11.79 14.50
N SER A 607 20.10 11.62 15.78
CA SER A 607 21.39 11.08 16.23
C SER A 607 21.35 9.58 16.54
N VAL A 608 20.42 8.80 16.00
CA VAL A 608 20.29 7.36 16.34
C VAL A 608 19.89 6.44 15.17
N GLU A 609 19.88 6.89 13.92
CA GLU A 609 19.49 6.01 12.79
C GLU A 609 20.65 5.40 12.00
N ILE A 610 21.73 5.12 12.67
CA ILE A 610 22.99 4.83 12.01
C ILE A 610 23.24 3.33 12.03
N ILE A 611 22.77 2.63 11.11
CA ILE A 611 22.73 1.17 10.94
C ILE A 611 21.40 0.59 11.44
N THR A 612 20.31 1.26 11.16
CA THR A 612 18.97 0.68 11.15
C THR A 612 18.42 0.82 9.73
N VAL A 613 17.83 -0.26 9.26
CA VAL A 613 17.19 -0.41 7.95
C VAL A 613 16.43 0.85 7.55
N SER A 614 16.83 1.45 6.43
CA SER A 614 16.00 2.42 5.73
C SER A 614 14.70 1.73 5.33
N ASP A 615 13.55 2.36 5.54
CA ASP A 615 12.27 1.93 4.99
C ASP A 615 12.34 1.93 3.45
N ALA A 616 12.88 0.87 2.90
CA ALA A 616 12.77 0.54 1.49
C ALA A 616 11.63 -0.47 1.35
N SER A 617 10.41 0.06 1.26
CA SER A 617 9.32 -0.65 0.62
C SER A 617 9.69 -0.81 -0.85
N ASN A 618 10.13 -1.98 -1.25
CA ASN A 618 10.04 -2.42 -2.64
C ASN A 618 9.73 -3.91 -2.67
N ASP A 619 8.51 -4.15 -3.09
CA ASP A 619 8.01 -5.43 -3.53
C ASP A 619 8.94 -6.07 -4.56
N SER A 620 9.39 -7.26 -4.27
CA SER A 620 9.60 -8.27 -5.29
C SER A 620 9.52 -9.66 -4.66
N GLU A 621 8.31 -10.16 -4.53
CA GLU A 621 8.08 -11.59 -4.42
C GLU A 621 8.54 -12.27 -5.70
N THR A 622 9.51 -13.14 -5.59
CA THR A 622 9.65 -14.28 -6.51
C THR A 622 9.57 -15.56 -5.69
N ASP A 623 8.40 -16.13 -5.76
CA ASP A 623 8.07 -17.48 -5.37
C ASP A 623 8.97 -18.51 -6.08
N LYS A 624 9.54 -19.43 -5.33
CA LYS A 624 9.86 -20.80 -5.77
C LYS A 624 10.06 -21.70 -4.55
N THR A 625 9.10 -22.51 -4.20
CA THR A 625 9.29 -23.97 -4.23
C THR A 625 8.03 -24.66 -3.76
N GLY A 626 7.51 -25.48 -4.64
CA GLY A 626 6.47 -26.44 -4.33
C GLY A 626 6.99 -27.64 -3.55
N LYS A 627 6.09 -28.24 -2.77
CA LYS A 627 5.94 -29.70 -2.70
C LYS A 627 4.62 -30.09 -2.03
N GLU A 628 3.96 -30.99 -2.74
CA GLU A 628 2.80 -31.81 -2.37
C GLU A 628 2.82 -32.35 -0.92
N VAL A 629 1.65 -32.56 -0.34
CA VAL A 629 1.05 -33.86 0.01
C VAL A 629 -0.15 -33.63 0.94
N GLY A 630 -1.27 -34.27 0.56
CA GLY A 630 -2.40 -34.59 1.44
C GLY A 630 -3.70 -33.88 1.12
#